data_4d6823121c60aaf3817e47150d2a866b
#
_entry.id   4d6823121c60aaf3817e47150d2a866b
#
_cell.length_a   1.000
_cell.length_b   1.000
_cell.length_c   1.000
_cell.angle_alpha   90.00
_cell.angle_beta   90.00
_cell.angle_gamma   90.00
#
_symmetry.space_group_name_H-M   'P 1'
#
loop_
_entity.id
_entity.type
_entity.pdbx_description
1 polymer ?
#
loop_
_entity_poly.entity_id
_entity_poly.type
_entity_poly.pdbx_seq_one_letter_code
_entity_poly.pdbx_strand_id
1 'polypeptide(L)'
;MPAAAAQTAGAGTGTPKICLELSGRLQAAALDEAGMRRVSQLGVDHVFMGGPPIPWDESAIRERMERLKAGGLTLGNMMIGGFPNAIYGKPGRDEEIDKVRQSIRAAGRAGLPVIEYNFYAHRLVEGYYEEIGRAGAGLTAFDYDRVKDLPPLAAEGAHSLDEMWSNVTYFLKAVVPAAVESGVRLALHPNDPPAPLSRGSGQIMGTVEGWKRLTGIVPSQSNGITFDCGVTREMGQDPVEVCRYFGSRDTINHVHFRNVRVRKPYEKYTEVFLDEGQVDMFAVMQELVRQKYPRLIYPEHPRALDADRERPDFHPYYPGGGGYVGYAYNVGYARAMLQAAQAVIGRS
;
A
#
# COMPACT_ATOMS: atom_id res chain seq x y z
N MET A 1 16.28 19.48 30.62
CA MET A 1 15.80 20.52 29.70
C MET A 1 14.71 19.85 28.83
N PRO A 2 13.44 20.27 28.86
CA PRO A 2 12.43 19.71 27.97
C PRO A 2 12.75 20.17 26.55
N ALA A 3 12.85 19.19 25.64
CA ALA A 3 13.01 19.46 24.21
C ALA A 3 11.78 20.20 23.71
N ALA A 4 12.00 21.35 23.09
CA ALA A 4 10.93 22.09 22.41
C ALA A 4 10.35 21.21 21.32
N ALA A 5 9.07 20.85 21.46
CA ALA A 5 8.32 20.22 20.40
C ALA A 5 8.30 21.17 19.21
N ALA A 6 8.90 20.73 18.09
CA ALA A 6 8.73 21.41 16.82
C ALA A 6 7.23 21.43 16.51
N GLN A 7 6.63 22.61 16.54
CA GLN A 7 5.26 22.81 16.11
C GLN A 7 5.17 22.45 14.62
N THR A 8 4.69 21.24 14.33
CA THR A 8 4.18 20.92 13.00
C THR A 8 3.00 21.84 12.74
N ALA A 9 3.11 22.69 11.72
CA ALA A 9 2.02 23.53 11.26
C ALA A 9 0.75 22.67 11.16
N GLY A 10 -0.34 23.11 11.80
CA GLY A 10 -1.55 22.34 12.01
C GLY A 10 -2.04 21.67 10.74
N ALA A 11 -2.13 20.35 10.78
CA ALA A 11 -2.75 19.55 9.72
C ALA A 11 -4.24 19.89 9.71
N GLY A 12 -4.66 20.78 8.80
CA GLY A 12 -6.07 21.00 8.51
C GLY A 12 -6.73 19.69 8.10
N THR A 13 -7.98 19.49 8.47
CA THR A 13 -8.82 18.41 7.96
C THR A 13 -8.81 18.48 6.43
N GLY A 14 -8.19 17.49 5.77
CA GLY A 14 -8.06 17.45 4.29
C GLY A 14 -6.61 17.54 3.77
N THR A 15 -5.60 17.40 4.61
CA THR A 15 -4.19 17.36 4.21
C THR A 15 -3.69 15.92 4.15
N PRO A 16 -3.02 15.50 3.04
CA PRO A 16 -2.35 14.21 2.96
C PRO A 16 -1.32 14.02 4.08
N LYS A 17 -1.17 12.80 4.56
CA LYS A 17 -0.25 12.46 5.65
C LYS A 17 0.78 11.46 5.15
N ILE A 18 2.05 11.83 5.18
CA ILE A 18 3.13 10.90 4.84
C ILE A 18 3.23 9.86 5.96
N CYS A 19 3.26 8.59 5.60
CA CYS A 19 3.36 7.49 6.55
C CYS A 19 4.47 6.51 6.19
N LEU A 20 4.78 5.63 7.13
CA LEU A 20 5.65 4.48 6.92
C LEU A 20 5.00 3.20 7.42
N GLU A 21 5.36 2.08 6.80
CA GLU A 21 5.01 0.76 7.29
C GLU A 21 5.90 0.39 8.48
N LEU A 22 5.29 0.06 9.61
CA LEU A 22 6.01 -0.55 10.72
C LEU A 22 6.16 -2.06 10.47
N SER A 23 7.28 -2.42 9.89
CA SER A 23 7.66 -3.79 9.62
C SER A 23 9.14 -3.97 9.88
N GLY A 24 9.62 -5.22 9.86
CA GLY A 24 11.05 -5.51 9.95
C GLY A 24 11.93 -4.83 8.90
N ARG A 25 11.33 -4.29 7.84
CA ARG A 25 12.01 -3.55 6.76
C ARG A 25 12.68 -2.25 7.24
N LEU A 26 12.12 -1.62 8.27
CA LEU A 26 12.71 -0.42 8.87
C LEU A 26 13.78 -0.77 9.92
N GLN A 27 14.13 -2.06 10.07
CA GLN A 27 14.98 -2.52 11.18
C GLN A 27 14.47 -2.04 12.55
N ALA A 28 13.23 -1.69 12.58
CA ALA A 28 12.48 -1.37 13.75
C ALA A 28 11.65 -2.62 14.01
N ALA A 29 11.97 -3.36 15.06
CA ALA A 29 11.02 -4.29 15.63
C ALA A 29 9.81 -3.46 16.05
N ALA A 30 9.03 -3.21 15.09
CA ALA A 30 7.78 -2.52 14.92
C ALA A 30 7.27 -1.65 16.09
N LEU A 31 7.30 -2.09 17.30
CA LEU A 31 6.65 -1.41 18.43
C LEU A 31 7.60 -1.09 19.60
N ASP A 32 8.90 -1.15 19.39
CA ASP A 32 9.84 -0.70 20.42
C ASP A 32 10.10 0.82 20.32
N GLU A 33 10.59 1.39 21.40
CA GLU A 33 10.88 2.83 21.50
C GLU A 33 11.90 3.30 20.45
N ALA A 34 12.89 2.47 20.16
CA ALA A 34 13.94 2.80 19.19
C ALA A 34 13.38 2.84 17.76
N GLY A 35 12.51 1.91 17.40
CA GLY A 35 11.83 1.88 16.10
C GLY A 35 10.90 3.08 15.91
N MET A 36 10.05 3.37 16.89
CA MET A 36 9.18 4.55 16.85
C MET A 36 9.98 5.86 16.73
N ARG A 37 11.08 5.98 17.48
CA ARG A 37 11.98 7.12 17.38
C ARG A 37 12.61 7.27 15.99
N ARG A 38 13.04 6.17 15.36
CA ARG A 38 13.61 6.19 13.99
C ARG A 38 12.60 6.70 12.97
N VAL A 39 11.34 6.29 13.07
CA VAL A 39 10.25 6.80 12.21
C VAL A 39 10.06 8.30 12.43
N SER A 40 9.96 8.73 13.68
CA SER A 40 9.78 10.14 14.03
C SER A 40 10.96 11.02 13.59
N GLN A 41 12.20 10.49 13.59
CA GLN A 41 13.40 11.21 13.09
C GLN A 41 13.30 11.53 11.60
N LEU A 42 12.57 10.74 10.81
CA LEU A 42 12.29 11.04 9.41
C LEU A 42 11.20 12.11 9.22
N GLY A 43 10.62 12.59 10.33
CA GLY A 43 9.53 13.57 10.32
C GLY A 43 8.18 12.93 9.97
N VAL A 44 8.01 11.65 10.25
CA VAL A 44 6.76 10.89 10.07
C VAL A 44 6.11 10.68 11.44
N ASP A 45 4.83 10.98 11.52
CA ASP A 45 3.98 10.83 12.71
C ASP A 45 2.79 9.88 12.49
N HIS A 46 2.63 9.37 11.27
CA HIS A 46 1.60 8.41 10.90
C HIS A 46 2.22 7.12 10.40
N VAL A 47 1.63 6.00 10.77
CA VAL A 47 2.13 4.67 10.41
C VAL A 47 0.99 3.73 10.05
N PHE A 48 1.35 2.67 9.33
CA PHE A 48 0.49 1.50 9.17
C PHE A 48 1.30 0.22 9.42
N MET A 49 0.61 -0.93 9.54
CA MET A 49 1.28 -2.19 9.86
C MET A 49 0.43 -3.39 9.44
N GLY A 50 1.04 -4.56 9.40
CA GLY A 50 0.32 -5.82 9.31
C GLY A 50 -0.58 -6.07 10.52
N GLY A 51 -1.78 -6.58 10.26
CA GLY A 51 -2.69 -7.01 11.31
C GLY A 51 -2.34 -8.39 11.87
N PRO A 52 -2.88 -8.77 13.04
CA PRO A 52 -2.78 -10.12 13.56
C PRO A 52 -3.63 -11.11 12.74
N PRO A 53 -3.55 -12.41 13.03
CA PRO A 53 -4.51 -13.38 12.48
C PRO A 53 -5.95 -12.98 12.78
N ILE A 54 -6.86 -13.26 11.85
CA ILE A 54 -8.30 -13.03 12.02
C ILE A 54 -8.95 -14.12 12.89
N PRO A 55 -10.00 -13.80 13.67
CA PRO A 55 -10.64 -12.49 13.82
C PRO A 55 -9.83 -11.56 14.74
N TRP A 56 -9.85 -10.25 14.41
CA TRP A 56 -9.20 -9.24 15.24
C TRP A 56 -9.99 -8.95 16.51
N ASP A 57 -9.26 -8.64 17.58
CA ASP A 57 -9.80 -8.21 18.85
C ASP A 57 -9.67 -6.68 19.02
N GLU A 58 -10.72 -6.03 19.51
CA GLU A 58 -10.75 -4.57 19.69
C GLU A 58 -9.71 -4.11 20.71
N SER A 59 -9.56 -4.83 21.82
CA SER A 59 -8.63 -4.45 22.88
C SER A 59 -7.18 -4.51 22.41
N ALA A 60 -6.84 -5.53 21.60
CA ALA A 60 -5.52 -5.67 21.03
C ALA A 60 -5.19 -4.57 20.00
N ILE A 61 -6.20 -4.08 19.25
CA ILE A 61 -6.01 -2.94 18.33
C ILE A 61 -5.80 -1.67 19.16
N ARG A 62 -6.63 -1.41 20.18
CA ARG A 62 -6.51 -0.23 21.05
C ARG A 62 -5.15 -0.19 21.75
N GLU A 63 -4.68 -1.30 22.28
CA GLU A 63 -3.37 -1.40 22.93
C GLU A 63 -2.24 -0.97 21.97
N ARG A 64 -2.28 -1.45 20.72
CA ARG A 64 -1.30 -1.04 19.70
C ARG A 64 -1.38 0.45 19.39
N MET A 65 -2.60 0.98 19.23
CA MET A 65 -2.81 2.41 18.95
C MET A 65 -2.31 3.27 20.12
N GLU A 66 -2.58 2.90 21.36
CA GLU A 66 -2.12 3.60 22.56
C GLU A 66 -0.60 3.56 22.69
N ARG A 67 0.01 2.39 22.46
CA ARG A 67 1.47 2.24 22.48
C ARG A 67 2.15 3.12 21.43
N LEU A 68 1.63 3.15 20.22
CA LEU A 68 2.14 4.02 19.15
C LEU A 68 1.95 5.49 19.51
N LYS A 69 0.78 5.85 20.05
CA LYS A 69 0.48 7.21 20.48
C LYS A 69 1.44 7.68 21.60
N ALA A 70 1.78 6.80 22.54
CA ALA A 70 2.78 7.11 23.57
C ALA A 70 4.17 7.38 22.97
N GLY A 71 4.50 6.77 21.83
CA GLY A 71 5.71 7.04 21.04
C GLY A 71 5.58 8.22 20.06
N GLY A 72 4.46 8.95 20.07
CA GLY A 72 4.22 10.08 19.18
C GLY A 72 3.73 9.71 17.78
N LEU A 73 3.28 8.48 17.56
CA LEU A 73 2.83 7.96 16.28
C LEU A 73 1.32 7.69 16.27
N THR A 74 0.70 7.86 15.12
CA THR A 74 -0.70 7.56 14.87
C THR A 74 -0.84 6.37 13.92
N LEU A 75 -1.55 5.32 14.34
CA LEU A 75 -1.88 4.19 13.47
C LEU A 75 -3.08 4.54 12.59
N GLY A 76 -2.89 4.59 11.29
CA GLY A 76 -3.93 5.00 10.33
C GLY A 76 -4.42 3.89 9.40
N ASN A 77 -3.73 2.76 9.33
CA ASN A 77 -4.10 1.61 8.49
C ASN A 77 -3.52 0.32 9.07
N MET A 78 -4.25 -0.79 8.90
CA MET A 78 -3.73 -2.14 9.16
C MET A 78 -4.06 -3.08 8.01
N MET A 79 -3.10 -3.91 7.64
CA MET A 79 -3.28 -4.92 6.60
C MET A 79 -3.95 -6.18 7.15
N ILE A 80 -5.05 -6.62 6.55
CA ILE A 80 -5.75 -7.86 6.91
C ILE A 80 -5.47 -8.95 5.88
N GLY A 81 -5.30 -10.17 6.37
CA GLY A 81 -5.12 -11.39 5.56
C GLY A 81 -5.66 -12.60 6.29
N GLY A 82 -5.35 -13.81 5.79
CA GLY A 82 -5.74 -15.05 6.44
C GLY A 82 -7.11 -15.57 6.03
N PHE A 83 -7.55 -15.27 4.77
CA PHE A 83 -8.83 -15.74 4.20
C PHE A 83 -8.66 -16.37 2.81
N PRO A 84 -7.75 -17.37 2.66
CA PRO A 84 -7.47 -17.98 1.35
C PRO A 84 -8.67 -18.70 0.76
N ASN A 85 -9.56 -19.29 1.58
CA ASN A 85 -10.76 -19.95 1.07
C ASN A 85 -11.72 -18.94 0.44
N ALA A 86 -11.82 -17.73 0.98
CA ALA A 86 -12.62 -16.67 0.38
C ALA A 86 -12.03 -16.21 -0.97
N ILE A 87 -10.67 -16.12 -1.06
CA ILE A 87 -9.98 -15.76 -2.30
C ILE A 87 -10.21 -16.82 -3.39
N TYR A 88 -10.11 -18.10 -3.04
CA TYR A 88 -10.15 -19.22 -4.00
C TYR A 88 -11.55 -19.85 -4.18
N GLY A 89 -12.57 -19.33 -3.48
CA GLY A 89 -13.93 -19.86 -3.56
C GLY A 89 -14.08 -21.27 -2.96
N LYS A 90 -13.20 -21.65 -2.03
CA LYS A 90 -13.15 -22.99 -1.43
C LYS A 90 -14.12 -23.14 -0.26
N PRO A 91 -14.44 -24.40 0.16
CA PRO A 91 -15.18 -24.65 1.40
C PRO A 91 -14.51 -23.97 2.61
N GLY A 92 -15.30 -23.40 3.52
CA GLY A 92 -14.81 -22.60 4.66
C GLY A 92 -14.70 -21.09 4.36
N ARG A 93 -15.00 -20.64 3.12
CA ARG A 93 -14.95 -19.21 2.77
C ARG A 93 -15.89 -18.36 3.63
N ASP A 94 -17.08 -18.88 3.97
CA ASP A 94 -18.07 -18.12 4.73
C ASP A 94 -17.61 -17.90 6.17
N GLU A 95 -16.95 -18.88 6.76
CA GLU A 95 -16.32 -18.76 8.08
C GLU A 95 -15.18 -17.72 8.08
N GLU A 96 -14.33 -17.73 7.05
CA GLU A 96 -13.28 -16.72 6.90
C GLU A 96 -13.87 -15.32 6.70
N ILE A 97 -14.91 -15.18 5.88
CA ILE A 97 -15.63 -13.91 5.66
C ILE A 97 -16.22 -13.39 6.97
N ASP A 98 -16.79 -14.27 7.80
CA ASP A 98 -17.30 -13.87 9.11
C ASP A 98 -16.20 -13.40 10.05
N LYS A 99 -15.03 -14.03 10.05
CA LYS A 99 -13.85 -13.58 10.80
C LYS A 99 -13.37 -12.20 10.30
N VAL A 100 -13.40 -11.96 8.99
CA VAL A 100 -13.08 -10.64 8.41
C VAL A 100 -14.10 -9.59 8.86
N ARG A 101 -15.40 -9.89 8.82
CA ARG A 101 -16.46 -8.99 9.31
C ARG A 101 -16.31 -8.66 10.79
N GLN A 102 -15.97 -9.64 11.63
CA GLN A 102 -15.65 -9.42 13.05
C GLN A 102 -14.46 -8.49 13.21
N SER A 103 -13.40 -8.69 12.42
CA SER A 103 -12.20 -7.85 12.43
C SER A 103 -12.50 -6.41 12.02
N ILE A 104 -13.33 -6.20 11.00
CA ILE A 104 -13.77 -4.87 10.55
C ILE A 104 -14.53 -4.16 11.67
N ARG A 105 -15.47 -4.84 12.35
CA ARG A 105 -16.22 -4.27 13.47
C ARG A 105 -15.32 -3.94 14.67
N ALA A 106 -14.35 -4.80 14.98
CA ALA A 106 -13.36 -4.54 16.03
C ALA A 106 -12.51 -3.31 15.69
N ALA A 107 -12.05 -3.20 14.46
CA ALA A 107 -11.30 -2.04 13.95
C ALA A 107 -12.11 -0.74 14.08
N GLY A 108 -13.37 -0.74 13.67
CA GLY A 108 -14.25 0.43 13.78
C GLY A 108 -14.48 0.86 15.23
N ARG A 109 -14.76 -0.09 16.13
CA ARG A 109 -14.89 0.22 17.57
C ARG A 109 -13.58 0.73 18.19
N ALA A 110 -12.44 0.25 17.72
CA ALA A 110 -11.13 0.75 18.15
C ALA A 110 -10.81 2.14 17.58
N GLY A 111 -11.49 2.58 16.53
CA GLY A 111 -11.25 3.86 15.85
C GLY A 111 -10.17 3.76 14.74
N LEU A 112 -9.84 2.56 14.27
CA LEU A 112 -8.94 2.38 13.12
C LEU A 112 -9.67 2.74 11.82
N PRO A 113 -9.19 3.74 11.04
CA PRO A 113 -9.98 4.28 9.94
C PRO A 113 -9.90 3.46 8.65
N VAL A 114 -8.78 2.74 8.41
CA VAL A 114 -8.53 2.04 7.15
C VAL A 114 -8.07 0.61 7.41
N ILE A 115 -8.55 -0.31 6.59
CA ILE A 115 -8.06 -1.69 6.50
C ILE A 115 -7.65 -1.95 5.05
N GLU A 116 -6.37 -2.24 4.84
CA GLU A 116 -5.84 -2.63 3.54
C GLU A 116 -5.81 -4.16 3.41
N TYR A 117 -5.99 -4.67 2.19
CA TYR A 117 -5.96 -6.10 1.93
C TYR A 117 -5.57 -6.42 0.49
N ASN A 118 -5.15 -7.66 0.29
CA ASN A 118 -4.89 -8.24 -1.02
C ASN A 118 -5.96 -9.28 -1.36
N PHE A 119 -6.28 -9.41 -2.65
CA PHE A 119 -7.20 -10.43 -3.15
C PHE A 119 -6.65 -11.07 -4.43
N TYR A 120 -5.66 -11.91 -4.28
CA TYR A 120 -5.00 -12.62 -5.39
C TYR A 120 -4.54 -14.02 -4.96
N ALA A 121 -4.48 -14.93 -5.93
CA ALA A 121 -4.05 -16.30 -5.70
C ALA A 121 -2.56 -16.38 -5.33
N HIS A 122 -1.72 -15.65 -6.06
CA HIS A 122 -0.27 -15.63 -5.85
C HIS A 122 0.33 -14.30 -6.31
N ARG A 123 1.35 -13.84 -5.62
CA ARG A 123 2.17 -12.69 -6.03
C ARG A 123 3.40 -13.20 -6.79
N LEU A 124 3.62 -12.73 -8.02
CA LEU A 124 4.71 -13.16 -8.90
C LEU A 124 6.10 -12.65 -8.47
N VAL A 125 6.47 -12.89 -7.22
CA VAL A 125 7.74 -12.42 -6.67
C VAL A 125 8.96 -13.04 -7.35
N GLU A 126 8.82 -14.20 -7.97
CA GLU A 126 9.88 -14.91 -8.70
C GLU A 126 10.34 -14.16 -9.95
N GLY A 127 9.55 -13.22 -10.45
CA GLY A 127 9.88 -12.37 -11.58
C GLY A 127 10.79 -11.19 -11.23
N TYR A 128 10.98 -10.91 -9.95
CA TYR A 128 11.83 -9.82 -9.50
C TYR A 128 13.32 -10.19 -9.52
N TYR A 129 14.15 -9.22 -9.91
CA TYR A 129 15.60 -9.29 -9.87
C TYR A 129 16.19 -7.91 -9.63
N GLU A 130 17.46 -7.87 -9.27
CA GLU A 130 18.16 -6.61 -9.08
C GLU A 130 18.75 -6.09 -10.39
N GLU A 131 18.53 -4.81 -10.66
CA GLU A 131 19.28 -4.01 -11.63
C GLU A 131 20.15 -2.99 -10.88
N ILE A 132 21.22 -2.56 -11.51
CA ILE A 132 22.11 -1.54 -10.95
C ILE A 132 21.69 -0.18 -11.50
N GLY A 133 21.39 0.73 -10.60
CA GLY A 133 21.02 2.11 -10.86
C GLY A 133 22.17 3.08 -10.75
N ARG A 134 21.84 4.35 -10.51
CA ARG A 134 22.83 5.45 -10.38
C ARG A 134 23.85 5.12 -9.30
N ALA A 135 25.13 5.33 -9.64
CA ALA A 135 26.27 5.14 -8.74
C ALA A 135 26.30 3.79 -8.00
N GLY A 136 25.78 2.73 -8.60
CA GLY A 136 25.79 1.40 -8.00
C GLY A 136 24.58 1.07 -7.10
N ALA A 137 23.64 1.99 -6.92
CA ALA A 137 22.44 1.73 -6.13
C ALA A 137 21.61 0.58 -6.70
N GLY A 138 20.98 -0.24 -5.83
CA GLY A 138 20.12 -1.33 -6.25
C GLY A 138 18.74 -0.84 -6.68
N LEU A 139 18.25 -1.40 -7.77
CA LEU A 139 16.88 -1.19 -8.27
C LEU A 139 16.18 -2.53 -8.36
N THR A 140 14.88 -2.56 -8.07
CA THR A 140 14.05 -3.77 -8.23
C THR A 140 13.46 -3.79 -9.64
N ALA A 141 13.81 -4.78 -10.43
CA ALA A 141 13.27 -4.97 -11.77
C ALA A 141 12.34 -6.18 -11.81
N PHE A 142 11.34 -6.14 -12.68
CA PHE A 142 10.45 -7.23 -12.97
C PHE A 142 10.50 -7.60 -14.46
N ASP A 143 10.51 -8.90 -14.73
CA ASP A 143 10.41 -9.44 -16.08
C ASP A 143 9.46 -10.63 -16.11
N TYR A 144 8.31 -10.46 -16.77
CA TYR A 144 7.29 -11.50 -16.89
C TYR A 144 7.78 -12.72 -17.68
N ASP A 145 8.73 -12.56 -18.63
CA ASP A 145 9.29 -13.70 -19.37
C ASP A 145 9.98 -14.72 -18.45
N ARG A 146 10.40 -14.33 -17.26
CA ARG A 146 11.01 -15.24 -16.25
C ARG A 146 10.00 -16.14 -15.56
N VAL A 147 8.71 -15.79 -15.59
CA VAL A 147 7.68 -16.42 -14.74
C VAL A 147 6.43 -16.85 -15.48
N LYS A 148 6.23 -16.42 -16.74
CA LYS A 148 5.00 -16.68 -17.52
C LYS A 148 4.69 -18.16 -17.69
N ASP A 149 5.73 -19.01 -17.76
CA ASP A 149 5.62 -20.45 -17.98
C ASP A 149 5.68 -21.26 -16.67
N LEU A 150 5.75 -20.60 -15.51
CA LEU A 150 5.73 -21.29 -14.23
C LEU A 150 4.36 -21.94 -13.99
N PRO A 151 4.34 -23.22 -13.57
CA PRO A 151 3.08 -23.91 -13.31
C PRO A 151 2.35 -23.29 -12.11
N PRO A 152 1.04 -23.49 -12.01
CA PRO A 152 0.29 -23.17 -10.81
C PRO A 152 0.90 -23.81 -9.57
N LEU A 153 0.77 -23.13 -8.42
CA LEU A 153 1.16 -23.71 -7.13
C LEU A 153 0.19 -24.81 -6.74
N ALA A 154 0.71 -25.95 -6.30
CA ALA A 154 -0.10 -27.14 -6.01
C ALA A 154 -1.18 -26.91 -4.97
N ALA A 155 -0.92 -26.07 -3.96
CA ALA A 155 -1.89 -25.75 -2.91
C ALA A 155 -2.96 -24.76 -3.35
N GLU A 156 -2.62 -23.81 -4.22
CA GLU A 156 -3.47 -22.69 -4.64
C GLU A 156 -4.25 -23.03 -5.90
N GLY A 157 -3.59 -23.65 -6.91
CA GLY A 157 -4.18 -23.96 -8.21
C GLY A 157 -4.17 -22.75 -9.15
N ALA A 158 -4.82 -22.93 -10.31
CA ALA A 158 -5.07 -21.86 -11.28
C ALA A 158 -6.54 -21.44 -11.20
N HIS A 159 -6.81 -20.16 -11.31
CA HIS A 159 -8.16 -19.59 -11.24
C HIS A 159 -8.39 -18.66 -12.42
N SER A 160 -9.45 -18.89 -13.16
CA SER A 160 -9.85 -17.99 -14.25
C SER A 160 -10.17 -16.60 -13.72
N LEU A 161 -10.06 -15.59 -14.59
CA LEU A 161 -10.40 -14.23 -14.23
C LEU A 161 -11.87 -14.09 -13.77
N ASP A 162 -12.79 -14.86 -14.38
CA ASP A 162 -14.20 -14.85 -14.02
C ASP A 162 -14.46 -15.49 -12.65
N GLU A 163 -13.74 -16.57 -12.30
CA GLU A 163 -13.79 -17.14 -10.95
C GLU A 163 -13.29 -16.14 -9.91
N MET A 164 -12.16 -15.48 -10.16
CA MET A 164 -11.62 -14.46 -9.25
C MET A 164 -12.61 -13.28 -9.09
N TRP A 165 -13.27 -12.83 -10.16
CA TRP A 165 -14.32 -11.82 -10.09
C TRP A 165 -15.55 -12.30 -9.32
N SER A 166 -15.96 -13.54 -9.49
CA SER A 166 -17.05 -14.13 -8.73
C SER A 166 -16.73 -14.15 -7.24
N ASN A 167 -15.52 -14.61 -6.88
CA ASN A 167 -15.09 -14.74 -5.50
C ASN A 167 -14.98 -13.36 -4.80
N VAL A 168 -14.35 -12.36 -5.43
CA VAL A 168 -14.24 -11.02 -4.85
C VAL A 168 -15.63 -10.35 -4.75
N THR A 169 -16.51 -10.59 -5.72
CA THR A 169 -17.89 -10.08 -5.67
C THR A 169 -18.65 -10.63 -4.47
N TYR A 170 -18.53 -11.94 -4.23
CA TYR A 170 -19.13 -12.59 -3.07
C TYR A 170 -18.58 -12.02 -1.76
N PHE A 171 -17.27 -11.92 -1.68
CA PHE A 171 -16.57 -11.33 -0.53
C PHE A 171 -17.03 -9.89 -0.24
N LEU A 172 -16.98 -9.01 -1.24
CA LEU A 172 -17.32 -7.59 -1.06
C LEU A 172 -18.76 -7.35 -0.65
N LYS A 173 -19.70 -8.11 -1.23
CA LYS A 173 -21.11 -8.03 -0.82
C LYS A 173 -21.34 -8.38 0.65
N ALA A 174 -20.48 -9.19 1.25
CA ALA A 174 -20.55 -9.56 2.65
C ALA A 174 -19.81 -8.57 3.57
N VAL A 175 -18.63 -8.09 3.17
CA VAL A 175 -17.76 -7.31 4.08
C VAL A 175 -17.96 -5.80 3.98
N VAL A 176 -18.34 -5.25 2.82
CA VAL A 176 -18.53 -3.80 2.65
C VAL A 176 -19.66 -3.25 3.52
N PRO A 177 -20.83 -3.91 3.67
CA PRO A 177 -21.86 -3.44 4.61
C PRO A 177 -21.32 -3.31 6.05
N ALA A 178 -20.54 -4.30 6.53
CA ALA A 178 -19.91 -4.23 7.85
C ALA A 178 -18.91 -3.08 7.98
N ALA A 179 -18.18 -2.78 6.91
CA ALA A 179 -17.26 -1.64 6.88
C ALA A 179 -18.00 -0.29 6.94
N VAL A 180 -19.10 -0.15 6.21
CA VAL A 180 -19.97 1.03 6.24
C VAL A 180 -20.53 1.25 7.65
N GLU A 181 -21.12 0.21 8.25
CA GLU A 181 -21.68 0.24 9.61
C GLU A 181 -20.64 0.63 10.66
N SER A 182 -19.39 0.23 10.45
CA SER A 182 -18.28 0.43 11.38
C SER A 182 -17.50 1.72 11.13
N GLY A 183 -17.81 2.48 10.08
CA GLY A 183 -17.05 3.67 9.70
C GLY A 183 -15.62 3.38 9.23
N VAL A 184 -15.35 2.14 8.78
CA VAL A 184 -14.04 1.70 8.29
C VAL A 184 -14.00 1.78 6.77
N ARG A 185 -12.85 2.15 6.21
CA ARG A 185 -12.59 2.13 4.79
C ARG A 185 -11.73 0.93 4.42
N LEU A 186 -12.18 0.16 3.44
CA LEU A 186 -11.42 -0.96 2.88
C LEU A 186 -10.59 -0.45 1.70
N ALA A 187 -9.33 -0.84 1.62
CA ALA A 187 -8.40 -0.47 0.56
C ALA A 187 -7.86 -1.74 -0.09
N LEU A 188 -8.40 -2.14 -1.24
CA LEU A 188 -7.83 -3.27 -1.98
C LEU A 188 -6.58 -2.81 -2.71
N HIS A 189 -5.46 -3.45 -2.40
CA HIS A 189 -4.19 -3.23 -3.06
C HIS A 189 -4.23 -3.78 -4.51
N PRO A 190 -3.68 -3.07 -5.51
CA PRO A 190 -3.59 -3.60 -6.87
C PRO A 190 -2.72 -4.86 -6.94
N ASN A 191 -2.88 -5.62 -8.02
CA ASN A 191 -1.92 -6.67 -8.33
C ASN A 191 -0.57 -6.01 -8.66
N ASP A 192 0.44 -6.37 -7.90
CA ASP A 192 1.82 -5.92 -8.08
C ASP A 192 2.75 -7.12 -8.01
N PRO A 193 3.27 -7.56 -9.16
CA PRO A 193 3.18 -6.98 -10.51
C PRO A 193 1.81 -7.16 -11.17
N PRO A 194 1.38 -6.20 -12.05
CA PRO A 194 0.11 -6.27 -12.79
C PRO A 194 0.17 -7.17 -14.02
N ALA A 195 0.98 -8.21 -13.99
CA ALA A 195 1.21 -9.13 -15.09
C ALA A 195 -0.11 -9.77 -15.59
N PRO A 196 -0.17 -10.24 -16.85
CA PRO A 196 -1.40 -10.80 -17.42
C PRO A 196 -1.98 -11.96 -16.62
N LEU A 197 -1.12 -12.86 -16.15
CA LEU A 197 -1.47 -14.00 -15.30
C LEU A 197 -0.46 -14.13 -14.16
N SER A 198 -0.93 -14.58 -13.01
CA SER A 198 -0.07 -14.99 -11.89
C SER A 198 -0.14 -16.49 -11.71
N ARG A 199 0.89 -17.22 -12.20
CA ARG A 199 0.96 -18.69 -12.12
C ARG A 199 -0.35 -19.36 -12.60
N GLY A 200 -0.84 -18.94 -13.76
CA GLY A 200 -2.09 -19.43 -14.35
C GLY A 200 -3.37 -18.80 -13.82
N SER A 201 -3.29 -17.92 -12.83
CA SER A 201 -4.48 -17.24 -12.27
C SER A 201 -4.65 -15.85 -12.83
N GLY A 202 -5.91 -15.47 -13.12
CA GLY A 202 -6.29 -14.13 -13.56
C GLY A 202 -6.18 -13.09 -12.44
N GLN A 203 -5.78 -11.88 -12.79
CA GLN A 203 -5.53 -10.79 -11.84
C GLN A 203 -6.60 -9.70 -11.95
N ILE A 204 -7.55 -9.68 -10.99
CA ILE A 204 -8.70 -8.75 -10.99
C ILE A 204 -8.29 -7.29 -10.85
N MET A 205 -7.19 -7.03 -10.14
CA MET A 205 -6.66 -5.68 -9.90
C MET A 205 -5.46 -5.36 -10.81
N GLY A 206 -5.24 -6.13 -11.87
CA GLY A 206 -4.18 -5.93 -12.85
C GLY A 206 -4.49 -4.88 -13.93
N THR A 207 -5.66 -4.21 -13.89
CA THR A 207 -6.04 -3.16 -14.83
C THR A 207 -6.85 -2.05 -14.15
N VAL A 208 -6.78 -0.83 -14.67
CA VAL A 208 -7.60 0.29 -14.17
C VAL A 208 -9.11 0.02 -14.35
N GLU A 209 -9.50 -0.67 -15.42
CA GLU A 209 -10.89 -1.09 -15.60
C GLU A 209 -11.33 -2.10 -14.54
N GLY A 210 -10.42 -2.99 -14.12
CA GLY A 210 -10.65 -3.86 -12.96
C GLY A 210 -10.88 -3.05 -11.67
N TRP A 211 -10.09 -2.00 -11.44
CA TRP A 211 -10.28 -1.13 -10.27
C TRP A 211 -11.64 -0.41 -10.30
N LYS A 212 -12.06 0.07 -11.48
CA LYS A 212 -13.41 0.68 -11.67
C LYS A 212 -14.51 -0.35 -11.40
N ARG A 213 -14.37 -1.57 -11.93
CA ARG A 213 -15.32 -2.67 -11.68
C ARG A 213 -15.42 -2.99 -10.20
N LEU A 214 -14.28 -3.08 -9.50
CA LEU A 214 -14.25 -3.37 -8.07
C LEU A 214 -15.07 -2.38 -7.25
N THR A 215 -14.80 -1.08 -7.44
CA THR A 215 -15.51 -0.01 -6.70
C THR A 215 -16.99 0.07 -7.06
N GLY A 216 -17.38 -0.46 -8.22
CA GLY A 216 -18.76 -0.57 -8.68
C GLY A 216 -19.55 -1.77 -8.15
N ILE A 217 -18.90 -2.79 -7.56
CA ILE A 217 -19.59 -4.00 -7.04
C ILE A 217 -20.53 -3.64 -5.88
N VAL A 218 -20.04 -2.87 -4.93
CA VAL A 218 -20.83 -2.29 -3.83
C VAL A 218 -20.40 -0.83 -3.73
N PRO A 219 -21.09 0.09 -4.40
CA PRO A 219 -20.71 1.51 -4.43
C PRO A 219 -20.74 2.12 -3.03
N SER A 220 -19.57 2.46 -2.52
CA SER A 220 -19.39 3.04 -1.19
C SER A 220 -17.98 3.60 -1.06
N GLN A 221 -17.81 4.64 -0.25
CA GLN A 221 -16.48 5.12 0.16
C GLN A 221 -15.71 4.06 0.99
N SER A 222 -16.45 3.15 1.64
CA SER A 222 -15.84 2.02 2.35
C SER A 222 -15.37 0.90 1.41
N ASN A 223 -15.72 0.92 0.12
CA ASN A 223 -15.20 0.02 -0.90
C ASN A 223 -14.27 0.80 -1.84
N GLY A 224 -13.02 0.92 -1.46
CA GLY A 224 -12.04 1.68 -2.22
C GLY A 224 -10.78 0.87 -2.52
N ILE A 225 -9.81 1.58 -3.04
CA ILE A 225 -8.54 1.04 -3.48
C ILE A 225 -7.37 1.62 -2.69
N THR A 226 -6.28 0.88 -2.64
CA THR A 226 -4.94 1.46 -2.52
C THR A 226 -4.55 1.97 -3.90
N PHE A 227 -4.45 3.28 -4.06
CA PHE A 227 -3.94 3.87 -5.29
C PHE A 227 -2.41 3.79 -5.29
N ASP A 228 -1.86 2.95 -6.13
CA ASP A 228 -0.42 2.84 -6.36
C ASP A 228 -0.08 3.52 -7.70
N CYS A 229 0.65 4.64 -7.63
CA CYS A 229 1.01 5.40 -8.82
C CYS A 229 2.08 4.68 -9.67
N GLY A 230 2.92 3.86 -9.05
CA GLY A 230 3.88 3.00 -9.76
C GLY A 230 3.18 1.90 -10.55
N VAL A 231 2.31 1.10 -9.90
CA VAL A 231 1.50 0.07 -10.60
C VAL A 231 0.65 0.69 -11.71
N THR A 232 0.07 1.86 -11.48
CA THR A 232 -0.67 2.57 -12.53
C THR A 232 0.20 2.81 -13.76
N ARG A 233 1.46 3.22 -13.56
CA ARG A 233 2.40 3.43 -14.66
C ARG A 233 2.86 2.10 -15.28
N GLU A 234 3.05 1.05 -14.48
CA GLU A 234 3.37 -0.31 -14.97
C GLU A 234 2.31 -0.85 -15.92
N MET A 235 1.04 -0.51 -15.70
CA MET A 235 -0.07 -0.78 -16.62
C MET A 235 -0.08 0.13 -17.85
N GLY A 236 0.87 1.07 -18.00
CA GLY A 236 0.94 2.02 -19.11
C GLY A 236 -0.07 3.15 -19.02
N GLN A 237 -0.72 3.35 -17.87
CA GLN A 237 -1.71 4.40 -17.66
C GLN A 237 -1.07 5.69 -17.10
N ASP A 238 -1.81 6.80 -17.16
CA ASP A 238 -1.43 8.07 -16.54
C ASP A 238 -1.85 8.08 -15.05
N PRO A 239 -0.90 8.10 -14.10
CA PRO A 239 -1.24 8.10 -12.68
C PRO A 239 -2.02 9.35 -12.22
N VAL A 240 -1.84 10.50 -12.88
CA VAL A 240 -2.57 11.72 -12.52
C VAL A 240 -4.06 11.59 -12.89
N GLU A 241 -4.36 11.06 -14.06
CA GLU A 241 -5.74 10.85 -14.51
C GLU A 241 -6.45 9.78 -13.68
N VAL A 242 -5.74 8.69 -13.35
CA VAL A 242 -6.28 7.62 -12.48
C VAL A 242 -6.50 8.14 -11.06
N CYS A 243 -5.56 8.91 -10.51
CA CYS A 243 -5.72 9.59 -9.22
C CYS A 243 -6.96 10.50 -9.22
N ARG A 244 -7.14 11.30 -10.29
CA ARG A 244 -8.30 12.19 -10.43
C ARG A 244 -9.61 11.41 -10.49
N TYR A 245 -9.65 10.32 -11.25
CA TYR A 245 -10.85 9.50 -11.39
C TYR A 245 -11.32 8.93 -10.04
N PHE A 246 -10.45 8.24 -9.31
CA PHE A 246 -10.82 7.60 -8.05
C PHE A 246 -10.93 8.60 -6.89
N GLY A 247 -10.10 9.62 -6.87
CA GLY A 247 -10.12 10.64 -5.84
C GLY A 247 -11.37 11.51 -5.87
N SER A 248 -11.86 11.92 -7.08
CA SER A 248 -13.11 12.65 -7.21
C SER A 248 -14.35 11.88 -6.75
N ARG A 249 -14.22 10.56 -6.57
CA ARG A 249 -15.25 9.66 -6.04
C ARG A 249 -15.02 9.30 -4.58
N ASP A 250 -13.97 9.84 -3.98
CA ASP A 250 -13.52 9.52 -2.61
C ASP A 250 -13.36 8.01 -2.37
N THR A 251 -12.80 7.30 -3.36
CA THR A 251 -12.54 5.85 -3.29
C THR A 251 -11.06 5.50 -3.22
N ILE A 252 -10.17 6.48 -3.08
CA ILE A 252 -8.76 6.26 -2.71
C ILE A 252 -8.71 6.18 -1.19
N ASN A 253 -8.48 4.99 -0.64
CA ASN A 253 -8.44 4.78 0.81
C ASN A 253 -7.02 4.68 1.37
N HIS A 254 -6.04 4.36 0.55
CA HIS A 254 -4.61 4.45 0.83
C HIS A 254 -3.86 4.85 -0.46
N VAL A 255 -2.66 5.40 -0.32
CA VAL A 255 -1.80 5.75 -1.47
C VAL A 255 -0.43 5.12 -1.28
N HIS A 256 0.02 4.37 -2.29
CA HIS A 256 1.40 3.95 -2.46
C HIS A 256 2.08 4.87 -3.48
N PHE A 257 3.18 5.48 -3.06
CA PHE A 257 3.83 6.58 -3.77
C PHE A 257 5.25 6.17 -4.16
N ARG A 258 5.38 5.57 -5.35
CA ARG A 258 6.65 5.07 -5.91
C ARG A 258 6.77 5.37 -7.38
N ASN A 259 7.97 5.33 -7.92
CA ASN A 259 8.25 5.63 -9.30
C ASN A 259 8.88 4.44 -10.03
N VAL A 260 8.57 4.32 -11.32
CA VAL A 260 8.99 3.21 -12.15
C VAL A 260 9.43 3.67 -13.53
N ARG A 261 10.29 2.86 -14.16
CA ARG A 261 10.66 2.96 -15.57
C ARG A 261 10.12 1.73 -16.29
N VAL A 262 9.09 1.92 -17.10
CA VAL A 262 8.41 0.85 -17.84
C VAL A 262 9.04 0.68 -19.21
N ARG A 263 9.45 -0.55 -19.54
CA ARG A 263 9.95 -0.96 -20.86
C ARG A 263 8.84 -1.59 -21.70
N LYS A 264 8.00 -2.39 -21.06
CA LYS A 264 6.81 -3.01 -21.66
C LYS A 264 5.69 -3.03 -20.61
N PRO A 265 4.59 -2.34 -20.86
CA PRO A 265 3.47 -2.33 -19.92
C PRO A 265 3.08 -3.75 -19.49
N TYR A 266 2.74 -3.91 -18.21
CA TYR A 266 2.39 -5.15 -17.54
C TYR A 266 3.52 -6.18 -17.37
N GLU A 267 4.55 -6.14 -18.20
CA GLU A 267 5.48 -7.26 -18.32
C GLU A 267 6.92 -6.93 -17.91
N LYS A 268 7.39 -5.71 -18.19
CA LYS A 268 8.81 -5.35 -17.94
C LYS A 268 8.94 -3.92 -17.44
N TYR A 269 9.42 -3.79 -16.22
CA TYR A 269 9.67 -2.51 -15.61
C TYR A 269 10.77 -2.58 -14.55
N THR A 270 11.24 -1.41 -14.13
CA THR A 270 12.19 -1.26 -13.04
C THR A 270 11.67 -0.19 -12.10
N GLU A 271 11.55 -0.52 -10.83
CA GLU A 271 11.31 0.45 -9.77
C GLU A 271 12.58 1.25 -9.56
N VAL A 272 12.45 2.56 -9.59
CA VAL A 272 13.58 3.50 -9.54
C VAL A 272 13.42 4.46 -8.37
N PHE A 273 14.38 5.35 -8.18
CA PHE A 273 14.21 6.45 -7.22
C PHE A 273 13.01 7.32 -7.59
N LEU A 274 12.40 7.96 -6.60
CA LEU A 274 11.20 8.80 -6.81
C LEU A 274 11.42 9.92 -7.83
N ASP A 275 12.67 10.37 -8.00
CA ASP A 275 13.08 11.45 -8.91
C ASP A 275 13.48 10.97 -10.32
N GLU A 276 13.52 9.65 -10.59
CA GLU A 276 14.10 9.12 -11.85
C GLU A 276 13.09 8.45 -12.80
N GLY A 277 11.87 8.24 -12.38
CA GLY A 277 10.92 7.41 -13.12
C GLY A 277 10.09 8.15 -14.17
N GLN A 278 9.07 7.47 -14.63
CA GLN A 278 8.13 7.95 -15.66
C GLN A 278 6.81 8.47 -15.06
N VAL A 279 6.66 8.43 -13.75
CA VAL A 279 5.54 9.06 -13.04
C VAL A 279 5.90 10.50 -12.74
N ASP A 280 5.04 11.44 -13.10
CA ASP A 280 5.13 12.81 -12.60
C ASP A 280 4.66 12.84 -11.14
N MET A 281 5.62 12.60 -10.24
CA MET A 281 5.36 12.50 -8.79
C MET A 281 4.80 13.82 -8.23
N PHE A 282 5.22 14.95 -8.79
CA PHE A 282 4.72 16.26 -8.35
C PHE A 282 3.27 16.49 -8.77
N ALA A 283 2.92 16.15 -10.02
CA ALA A 283 1.55 16.26 -10.51
C ALA A 283 0.59 15.33 -9.74
N VAL A 284 1.01 14.10 -9.41
CA VAL A 284 0.23 13.18 -8.55
C VAL A 284 0.00 13.81 -7.16
N MET A 285 1.06 14.36 -6.55
CA MET A 285 0.95 15.01 -5.24
C MET A 285 0.03 16.25 -5.29
N GLN A 286 0.13 17.06 -6.35
CA GLN A 286 -0.77 18.19 -6.56
C GLN A 286 -2.23 17.74 -6.70
N GLU A 287 -2.49 16.64 -7.41
CA GLU A 287 -3.85 16.12 -7.57
C GLU A 287 -4.43 15.68 -6.21
N LEU A 288 -3.67 14.96 -5.39
CA LEU A 288 -4.07 14.57 -4.03
C LEU A 288 -4.37 15.81 -3.15
N VAL A 289 -3.55 16.85 -3.24
CA VAL A 289 -3.77 18.10 -2.48
C VAL A 289 -5.02 18.84 -2.98
N ARG A 290 -5.23 18.97 -4.30
CA ARG A 290 -6.45 19.59 -4.88
C ARG A 290 -7.73 18.90 -4.43
N GLN A 291 -7.70 17.58 -4.33
CA GLN A 291 -8.82 16.76 -3.88
C GLN A 291 -8.98 16.75 -2.36
N LYS A 292 -8.11 17.45 -1.62
CA LYS A 292 -8.09 17.47 -0.15
C LYS A 292 -8.04 16.06 0.42
N TYR A 293 -7.26 15.17 -0.19
CA TYR A 293 -7.08 13.80 0.26
C TYR A 293 -6.59 13.78 1.72
N PRO A 294 -7.34 13.20 2.68
CA PRO A 294 -7.02 13.37 4.10
C PRO A 294 -6.26 12.19 4.72
N ARG A 295 -5.96 11.15 3.93
CA ARG A 295 -5.46 9.87 4.41
C ARG A 295 -3.96 9.69 4.14
N LEU A 296 -3.48 8.47 4.31
CA LEU A 296 -2.06 8.14 4.30
C LEU A 296 -1.50 8.06 2.87
N ILE A 297 -0.28 8.60 2.71
CA ILE A 297 0.60 8.41 1.55
C ILE A 297 1.85 7.68 2.02
N TYR A 298 2.10 6.51 1.47
CA TYR A 298 3.26 5.68 1.77
C TYR A 298 4.29 5.78 0.64
N PRO A 299 5.43 6.47 0.85
CA PRO A 299 6.54 6.51 -0.10
C PRO A 299 7.34 5.21 -0.03
N GLU A 300 6.79 4.17 -0.61
CA GLU A 300 7.25 2.80 -0.50
C GLU A 300 8.44 2.45 -1.39
N HIS A 301 8.84 1.20 -1.34
CA HIS A 301 9.86 0.55 -2.15
C HIS A 301 11.13 1.41 -2.31
N PRO A 302 11.86 1.73 -1.22
CA PRO A 302 13.11 2.47 -1.30
C PRO A 302 14.17 1.68 -2.07
N ARG A 303 15.11 2.40 -2.66
CA ARG A 303 16.23 1.77 -3.40
C ARG A 303 17.40 1.50 -2.48
N ALA A 304 18.14 0.40 -2.75
CA ALA A 304 19.26 0.00 -1.92
C ALA A 304 20.46 0.94 -2.13
N LEU A 305 20.86 1.63 -1.08
CA LEU A 305 22.04 2.46 -1.01
C LEU A 305 23.17 1.72 -0.28
N ASP A 306 24.43 2.10 -0.52
CA ASP A 306 25.58 1.47 0.13
C ASP A 306 25.45 1.49 1.66
N ALA A 307 25.04 2.62 2.23
CA ALA A 307 24.84 2.75 3.67
C ALA A 307 23.77 1.83 4.27
N ASP A 308 22.79 1.35 3.47
CA ASP A 308 21.90 0.29 3.89
C ASP A 308 22.58 -1.09 3.75
N ARG A 309 23.29 -1.33 2.63
CA ARG A 309 23.91 -2.62 2.30
C ARG A 309 25.08 -2.99 3.21
N GLU A 310 25.84 -2.00 3.69
CA GLU A 310 26.98 -2.18 4.59
C GLU A 310 26.57 -2.58 6.01
N ARG A 311 25.28 -2.50 6.34
CA ARG A 311 24.78 -2.91 7.65
C ARG A 311 24.70 -4.42 7.77
N PRO A 312 25.23 -5.03 8.84
CA PRO A 312 25.23 -6.49 9.03
C PRO A 312 23.83 -7.12 9.11
N ASP A 313 22.84 -6.35 9.50
CA ASP A 313 21.43 -6.76 9.68
C ASP A 313 20.55 -6.37 8.50
N PHE A 314 21.13 -5.92 7.38
CA PHE A 314 20.39 -5.54 6.19
C PHE A 314 19.96 -6.77 5.39
N HIS A 315 18.65 -6.95 5.25
CA HIS A 315 18.04 -7.94 4.40
C HIS A 315 16.96 -7.28 3.55
N PRO A 316 17.21 -7.08 2.24
CA PRO A 316 16.21 -6.47 1.35
C PRO A 316 14.98 -7.37 1.23
N TYR A 317 13.81 -6.77 1.23
CA TYR A 317 12.57 -7.50 1.03
C TYR A 317 12.42 -8.01 -0.41
N TYR A 318 12.86 -7.20 -1.38
CA TYR A 318 12.99 -7.55 -2.79
C TYR A 318 14.43 -7.34 -3.25
N PRO A 319 14.88 -8.04 -4.30
CA PRO A 319 16.16 -7.75 -4.93
C PRO A 319 16.28 -6.26 -5.25
N GLY A 320 17.38 -5.61 -4.86
CA GLY A 320 17.59 -4.17 -5.08
C GLY A 320 16.78 -3.22 -4.17
N GLY A 321 15.96 -3.77 -3.28
CA GLY A 321 15.22 -2.97 -2.30
C GLY A 321 16.10 -2.39 -1.20
N GLY A 322 15.79 -1.17 -0.74
CA GLY A 322 16.54 -0.45 0.29
C GLY A 322 16.04 -0.68 1.71
N GLY A 323 16.77 -0.10 2.64
CA GLY A 323 16.48 -0.08 4.07
C GLY A 323 16.13 1.31 4.58
N TYR A 324 16.55 1.60 5.80
CA TYR A 324 16.23 2.85 6.49
C TYR A 324 16.73 4.10 5.77
N VAL A 325 17.93 4.05 5.17
CA VAL A 325 18.50 5.22 4.45
C VAL A 325 17.72 5.48 3.16
N GLY A 326 17.35 4.41 2.44
CA GLY A 326 16.47 4.52 1.28
C GLY A 326 15.09 5.09 1.65
N TYR A 327 14.51 4.69 2.79
CA TYR A 327 13.27 5.30 3.30
C TYR A 327 13.44 6.76 3.68
N ALA A 328 14.59 7.15 4.27
CA ALA A 328 14.86 8.55 4.57
C ALA A 328 14.84 9.42 3.30
N TYR A 329 15.41 8.90 2.20
CA TYR A 329 15.34 9.55 0.89
C TYR A 329 13.89 9.69 0.39
N ASN A 330 13.14 8.60 0.37
CA ASN A 330 11.76 8.59 -0.12
C ASN A 330 10.86 9.54 0.69
N VAL A 331 10.95 9.49 2.01
CA VAL A 331 10.19 10.38 2.91
C VAL A 331 10.57 11.84 2.68
N GLY A 332 11.87 12.14 2.59
CA GLY A 332 12.36 13.51 2.33
C GLY A 332 11.80 14.06 1.02
N TYR A 333 11.86 13.27 -0.06
CA TYR A 333 11.31 13.64 -1.36
C TYR A 333 9.78 13.84 -1.32
N ALA A 334 9.04 12.88 -0.77
CA ALA A 334 7.57 12.96 -0.69
C ALA A 334 7.11 14.17 0.15
N ARG A 335 7.79 14.47 1.27
CA ARG A 335 7.51 15.65 2.09
C ARG A 335 7.77 16.96 1.34
N ALA A 336 8.89 17.04 0.60
CA ALA A 336 9.19 18.21 -0.23
C ALA A 336 8.14 18.43 -1.31
N MET A 337 7.68 17.35 -1.98
CA MET A 337 6.60 17.42 -2.97
C MET A 337 5.27 17.87 -2.35
N LEU A 338 4.93 17.37 -1.15
CA LEU A 338 3.73 17.78 -0.43
C LEU A 338 3.77 19.26 -0.07
N GLN A 339 4.87 19.74 0.51
CA GLN A 339 5.05 21.15 0.88
C GLN A 339 4.97 22.06 -0.35
N ALA A 340 5.63 21.68 -1.44
CA ALA A 340 5.59 22.43 -2.69
C ALA A 340 4.16 22.46 -3.30
N ALA A 341 3.46 21.32 -3.33
CA ALA A 341 2.09 21.24 -3.83
C ALA A 341 1.13 22.12 -3.02
N GLN A 342 1.24 22.10 -1.69
CA GLN A 342 0.45 22.96 -0.81
C GLN A 342 0.75 24.45 -1.02
N ALA A 343 2.02 24.82 -1.19
CA ALA A 343 2.41 26.21 -1.44
C ALA A 343 1.90 26.74 -2.79
N VAL A 344 1.87 25.90 -3.81
CA VAL A 344 1.35 26.28 -5.16
C VAL A 344 -0.17 26.37 -5.14
N ILE A 345 -0.87 25.38 -4.57
CA ILE A 345 -2.34 25.31 -4.59
C ILE A 345 -2.97 26.28 -3.60
N GLY A 346 -2.33 26.53 -2.44
CA GLY A 346 -2.80 27.50 -1.45
C GLY A 346 -2.66 28.97 -1.88
N ARG A 347 -2.00 29.24 -3.01
CA ARG A 347 -1.87 30.58 -3.61
C ARG A 347 -2.83 30.80 -4.78
N SER A 348 -3.48 29.72 -5.26
CA SER A 348 -4.47 29.73 -6.34
C SER A 348 -5.90 29.71 -5.77
#